data_e1918b804c2a369e8907e5c8b813fb26
#
_entry.id   e1918b804c2a369e8907e5c8b813fb26
#
_cell.length_a   1.000
_cell.length_b   1.000
_cell.length_c   1.000
_cell.angle_alpha   90.00
_cell.angle_beta   90.00
_cell.angle_gamma   90.00
#
_symmetry.space_group_name_H-M   'P 1'
#
loop_
_entity.id
_entity.type
_entity.pdbx_description
1 polymer ?
#
loop_
_entity_poly.entity_id
_entity_poly.type
_entity_poly.pdbx_seq_one_letter_code
_entity_poly.pdbx_strand_id
1 'polypeptide(L)'
;MSWNYYFKDRAGDQNGPVSFEELLASARAGRIAPDCLVWPEGGAPRPARDIPEILEALNARASVSTTAFAPGAGPLRPDFPVWGLFWRSLVAALGFLFIIPAPWTAPWFYRWLAGRVSLPNGRRLRLESDFAPAALLFLALAFSMVAPALYAAIVAGENPSAAERTDVATVRLLGSMVEFVCTWLVLRWVTRSLRSEDGALNIGFAGSFWAFLGWNLLLGLSVLTLVGWAWVARFMARWICRNISGSHAFEFVGDGFEILWRGVVVVFGSLLIVPIPWLFAWIYQWTVSQIVASPAAEKPALAMAAA
;
A
#
# COMPACT_ATOMS: atom_id res chain seq x y z
N MET A 1 28.42 -3.04 42.80
CA MET A 1 27.96 -4.45 42.73
C MET A 1 27.05 -4.56 41.50
N SER A 2 27.50 -5.20 40.45
CA SER A 2 26.68 -5.42 39.24
C SER A 2 25.77 -6.64 39.48
N TRP A 3 24.47 -6.41 39.59
CA TRP A 3 23.51 -7.48 39.70
C TRP A 3 23.30 -8.09 38.31
N ASN A 4 23.38 -9.43 38.22
CA ASN A 4 23.01 -10.16 37.03
C ASN A 4 21.49 -10.39 37.00
N TYR A 5 20.91 -10.23 35.82
CA TYR A 5 19.48 -10.43 35.62
C TYR A 5 19.21 -11.56 34.63
N TYR A 6 18.07 -12.20 34.81
CA TYR A 6 17.54 -13.20 33.90
C TYR A 6 16.17 -12.73 33.43
N PHE A 7 15.80 -13.07 32.20
CA PHE A 7 14.47 -12.79 31.68
C PHE A 7 13.98 -13.92 30.76
N LYS A 8 12.65 -14.09 30.68
CA LYS A 8 12.03 -14.87 29.62
C LYS A 8 11.68 -13.94 28.46
N ASP A 9 12.02 -14.35 27.26
CA ASP A 9 11.66 -13.61 26.05
C ASP A 9 10.21 -13.90 25.63
N ARG A 10 9.77 -13.31 24.50
CA ARG A 10 8.43 -13.55 23.95
C ARG A 10 8.19 -15.00 23.49
N ALA A 11 9.23 -15.75 23.18
CA ALA A 11 9.15 -17.16 22.81
C ALA A 11 9.06 -18.06 24.03
N GLY A 12 9.30 -17.51 25.25
CA GLY A 12 9.32 -18.25 26.51
C GLY A 12 10.70 -18.78 26.88
N ASP A 13 11.74 -18.49 26.06
CA ASP A 13 13.10 -18.92 26.31
C ASP A 13 13.73 -18.06 27.43
N GLN A 14 14.47 -18.74 28.32
CA GLN A 14 15.20 -18.08 29.40
C GLN A 14 16.54 -17.57 28.89
N ASN A 15 16.75 -16.27 29.06
CA ASN A 15 17.98 -15.57 28.70
C ASN A 15 18.64 -14.97 29.95
N GLY A 16 19.97 -14.98 30.00
CA GLY A 16 20.81 -14.46 31.07
C GLY A 16 21.99 -15.42 31.42
N PRO A 17 22.93 -14.96 32.28
CA PRO A 17 22.94 -13.70 33.01
C PRO A 17 23.27 -12.50 32.12
N VAL A 18 22.54 -11.39 32.31
CA VAL A 18 22.75 -10.13 31.61
C VAL A 18 22.84 -8.97 32.60
N SER A 19 23.55 -7.92 32.28
CA SER A 19 23.58 -6.70 33.07
C SER A 19 22.24 -5.96 32.97
N PHE A 20 21.95 -5.06 33.92
CA PHE A 20 20.73 -4.25 33.87
C PHE A 20 20.64 -3.37 32.63
N GLU A 21 21.79 -2.87 32.13
CA GLU A 21 21.84 -2.08 30.89
C GLU A 21 21.52 -2.95 29.66
N GLU A 22 22.01 -4.18 29.58
CA GLU A 22 21.68 -5.13 28.52
C GLU A 22 20.21 -5.57 28.59
N LEU A 23 19.65 -5.65 29.78
CA LEU A 23 18.24 -5.91 29.99
C LEU A 23 17.40 -4.76 29.42
N LEU A 24 17.74 -3.51 29.73
CA LEU A 24 17.10 -2.32 29.15
C LEU A 24 17.27 -2.24 27.63
N ALA A 25 18.44 -2.57 27.12
CA ALA A 25 18.69 -2.65 25.67
C ALA A 25 17.82 -3.74 25.02
N SER A 26 17.60 -4.88 25.69
CA SER A 26 16.72 -5.96 25.23
C SER A 26 15.25 -5.55 25.25
N ALA A 27 14.82 -4.76 26.23
CA ALA A 27 13.48 -4.15 26.29
C ALA A 27 13.28 -3.15 25.14
N ARG A 28 14.25 -2.28 24.90
CA ARG A 28 14.24 -1.32 23.77
C ARG A 28 14.25 -2.03 22.43
N ALA A 29 14.99 -3.12 22.28
CA ALA A 29 15.02 -3.96 21.08
C ALA A 29 13.74 -4.80 20.88
N GLY A 30 12.85 -4.90 21.90
CA GLY A 30 11.58 -5.61 21.86
C GLY A 30 11.65 -7.09 22.05
N ARG A 31 12.71 -7.59 22.57
CA ARG A 31 12.82 -8.98 23.01
C ARG A 31 12.02 -9.25 24.28
N ILE A 32 11.78 -8.21 25.09
CA ILE A 32 11.00 -8.26 26.32
C ILE A 32 9.63 -7.61 26.07
N ALA A 33 8.56 -8.27 26.49
CA ALA A 33 7.20 -7.73 26.51
C ALA A 33 6.83 -7.32 27.96
N PRO A 34 5.80 -6.48 28.17
CA PRO A 34 5.37 -6.09 29.51
C PRO A 34 5.03 -7.27 30.45
N ASP A 35 4.60 -8.39 29.87
CA ASP A 35 4.22 -9.60 30.60
C ASP A 35 5.37 -10.60 30.79
N CYS A 36 6.53 -10.35 30.16
CA CYS A 36 7.71 -11.21 30.33
C CYS A 36 8.22 -11.14 31.76
N LEU A 37 8.67 -12.29 32.28
CA LEU A 37 9.22 -12.40 33.64
C LEU A 37 10.69 -11.98 33.64
N VAL A 38 11.07 -11.14 34.61
CA VAL A 38 12.42 -10.67 34.85
C VAL A 38 12.75 -10.89 36.34
N TRP A 39 13.96 -11.35 36.63
CA TRP A 39 14.42 -11.53 38.01
C TRP A 39 15.93 -11.31 38.13
N PRO A 40 16.40 -10.73 39.24
CA PRO A 40 17.81 -10.68 39.57
C PRO A 40 18.29 -12.07 40.06
N GLU A 41 19.58 -12.30 39.99
CA GLU A 41 20.19 -13.52 40.48
C GLU A 41 19.84 -13.74 41.97
N GLY A 42 19.17 -14.88 42.27
CA GLY A 42 18.65 -15.17 43.60
C GLY A 42 17.33 -14.52 43.99
N GLY A 43 16.71 -13.74 43.08
CA GLY A 43 15.43 -13.05 43.31
C GLY A 43 14.21 -13.78 42.74
N ALA A 44 13.03 -13.35 43.17
CA ALA A 44 11.76 -13.89 42.65
C ALA A 44 11.43 -13.28 41.27
N PRO A 45 10.88 -14.08 40.32
CA PRO A 45 10.40 -13.59 39.03
C PRO A 45 9.28 -12.56 39.17
N ARG A 46 9.40 -11.43 38.50
CA ARG A 46 8.39 -10.35 38.43
C ARG A 46 8.08 -10.00 36.97
N PRO A 47 6.86 -9.60 36.62
CA PRO A 47 6.56 -9.08 35.31
C PRO A 47 7.40 -7.83 34.99
N ALA A 48 7.85 -7.69 33.76
CA ALA A 48 8.67 -6.55 33.32
C ALA A 48 7.96 -5.20 33.54
N ARG A 49 6.62 -5.17 33.48
CA ARG A 49 5.80 -3.98 33.77
C ARG A 49 5.88 -3.50 35.21
N ASP A 50 6.27 -4.33 36.15
CA ASP A 50 6.35 -3.99 37.57
C ASP A 50 7.70 -3.33 37.94
N ILE A 51 8.62 -3.24 36.96
CA ILE A 51 9.93 -2.59 37.13
C ILE A 51 9.88 -1.25 36.37
N PRO A 52 9.87 -0.09 37.08
CA PRO A 52 9.64 1.22 36.48
C PRO A 52 10.59 1.55 35.33
N GLU A 53 11.88 1.23 35.45
CA GLU A 53 12.90 1.54 34.44
C GLU A 53 12.72 0.69 33.16
N ILE A 54 12.25 -0.56 33.30
CA ILE A 54 11.94 -1.40 32.16
C ILE A 54 10.65 -0.91 31.50
N LEU A 55 9.65 -0.54 32.28
CA LEU A 55 8.39 0.03 31.79
C LEU A 55 8.65 1.33 31.02
N GLU A 56 9.54 2.19 31.53
CA GLU A 56 9.97 3.40 30.84
C GLU A 56 10.68 3.07 29.50
N ALA A 57 11.56 2.08 29.49
CA ALA A 57 12.23 1.63 28.27
C ALA A 57 11.26 1.01 27.26
N LEU A 58 10.23 0.30 27.71
CA LEU A 58 9.14 -0.24 26.88
C LEU A 58 8.25 0.88 26.35
N ASN A 59 7.93 1.88 27.18
CA ASN A 59 7.14 3.05 26.80
C ASN A 59 7.92 3.98 25.87
N ALA A 60 9.21 4.18 26.10
CA ALA A 60 10.09 4.91 25.18
C ALA A 60 10.16 4.24 23.81
N ARG A 61 10.13 2.91 23.76
CA ARG A 61 9.98 2.17 22.49
C ARG A 61 8.59 2.34 21.88
N ALA A 62 7.54 2.26 22.67
CA ALA A 62 6.17 2.50 22.19
C ALA A 62 6.03 3.93 21.65
N SER A 63 6.69 4.91 22.25
CA SER A 63 6.74 6.30 21.77
C SER A 63 7.64 6.50 20.55
N VAL A 64 8.70 5.71 20.39
CA VAL A 64 9.54 5.67 19.17
C VAL A 64 8.87 4.88 18.04
N SER A 65 8.06 3.87 18.38
CA SER A 65 7.21 3.13 17.40
C SER A 65 5.94 3.90 17.04
N THR A 66 5.48 4.78 17.90
CA THR A 66 4.59 5.89 17.58
C THR A 66 5.53 7.04 17.21
N THR A 67 5.97 7.10 15.96
CA THR A 67 6.37 8.39 15.38
C THR A 67 5.29 9.34 15.84
N ALA A 68 5.62 10.30 16.69
CA ALA A 68 4.67 11.30 17.15
C ALA A 68 4.31 12.10 15.89
N PHE A 69 3.29 11.62 15.19
CA PHE A 69 2.74 12.37 14.07
C PHE A 69 2.24 13.68 14.65
N ALA A 70 2.57 14.76 14.01
CA ALA A 70 2.01 16.05 14.33
C ALA A 70 0.46 15.99 14.38
N PRO A 71 -0.21 16.85 15.14
CA PRO A 71 -1.65 16.83 15.30
C PRO A 71 -2.37 16.76 13.95
N GLY A 72 -3.12 15.69 13.69
CA GLY A 72 -3.79 15.43 12.41
C GLY A 72 -2.98 14.65 11.37
N ALA A 73 -1.70 14.33 11.65
CA ALA A 73 -0.91 13.44 10.81
C ALA A 73 -1.01 11.99 11.29
N GLY A 74 -0.92 11.03 10.37
CA GLY A 74 -0.93 9.61 10.70
C GLY A 74 -1.27 8.72 9.50
N PRO A 75 -1.25 7.39 9.70
CA PRO A 75 -1.59 6.45 8.67
C PRO A 75 -3.08 6.51 8.31
N LEU A 76 -3.39 6.29 7.03
CA LEU A 76 -4.76 6.09 6.59
C LEU A 76 -5.32 4.80 7.23
N ARG A 77 -6.62 4.81 7.53
CA ARG A 77 -7.30 3.67 8.16
C ARG A 77 -8.29 3.07 7.17
N PRO A 78 -7.91 2.00 6.46
CA PRO A 78 -8.81 1.25 5.58
C PRO A 78 -9.71 0.31 6.39
N ASP A 79 -10.95 0.14 5.93
CA ASP A 79 -11.93 -0.83 6.45
C ASP A 79 -12.60 -1.53 5.25
N PHE A 80 -11.89 -2.51 4.67
CA PHE A 80 -12.39 -3.26 3.52
C PHE A 80 -12.96 -4.61 3.95
N PRO A 81 -14.29 -4.79 4.04
CA PRO A 81 -14.87 -6.10 4.27
C PRO A 81 -14.56 -7.03 3.09
N VAL A 82 -14.06 -8.23 3.39
CA VAL A 82 -13.54 -9.21 2.41
C VAL A 82 -14.53 -9.44 1.26
N TRP A 83 -15.74 -9.86 1.59
CA TRP A 83 -16.76 -10.13 0.57
C TRP A 83 -17.23 -8.87 -0.15
N GLY A 84 -17.29 -7.74 0.55
CA GLY A 84 -17.63 -6.45 -0.04
C GLY A 84 -16.62 -6.02 -1.11
N LEU A 85 -15.34 -6.19 -0.84
CA LEU A 85 -14.26 -5.89 -1.78
C LEU A 85 -14.28 -6.88 -2.96
N PHE A 86 -14.35 -8.18 -2.67
CA PHE A 86 -14.33 -9.23 -3.68
C PHE A 86 -15.43 -9.06 -4.74
N TRP A 87 -16.70 -8.96 -4.31
CA TRP A 87 -17.82 -8.82 -5.24
C TRP A 87 -17.73 -7.56 -6.10
N ARG A 88 -17.34 -6.44 -5.50
CA ARG A 88 -17.22 -5.19 -6.23
C ARG A 88 -16.05 -5.18 -7.21
N SER A 89 -14.94 -5.79 -6.82
CA SER A 89 -13.80 -5.99 -7.73
C SER A 89 -14.19 -6.89 -8.91
N LEU A 90 -14.95 -7.96 -8.65
CA LEU A 90 -15.42 -8.85 -9.70
C LEU A 90 -16.38 -8.14 -10.67
N VAL A 91 -17.35 -7.37 -10.15
CA VAL A 91 -18.26 -6.57 -10.99
C VAL A 91 -17.50 -5.53 -11.81
N ALA A 92 -16.51 -4.85 -11.20
CA ALA A 92 -15.67 -3.91 -11.94
C ALA A 92 -14.85 -4.62 -13.02
N ALA A 93 -14.23 -5.76 -12.72
CA ALA A 93 -13.47 -6.56 -13.68
C ALA A 93 -14.33 -7.05 -14.86
N LEU A 94 -15.55 -7.54 -14.59
CA LEU A 94 -16.51 -7.88 -15.63
C LEU A 94 -16.93 -6.67 -16.46
N GLY A 95 -17.07 -5.50 -15.82
CA GLY A 95 -17.33 -4.24 -16.52
C GLY A 95 -16.23 -3.91 -17.53
N PHE A 96 -14.96 -4.07 -17.14
CA PHE A 96 -13.83 -3.90 -18.06
C PHE A 96 -13.80 -4.95 -19.16
N LEU A 97 -14.08 -6.21 -18.85
CA LEU A 97 -14.10 -7.31 -19.82
C LEU A 97 -15.15 -7.08 -20.92
N PHE A 98 -16.34 -6.60 -20.55
CA PHE A 98 -17.41 -6.31 -21.50
C PHE A 98 -17.34 -4.90 -22.10
N ILE A 99 -16.37 -4.08 -21.75
CA ILE A 99 -16.10 -2.72 -22.23
C ILE A 99 -17.23 -1.73 -21.91
N ILE A 100 -18.44 -1.98 -22.42
CA ILE A 100 -19.60 -1.07 -22.31
C ILE A 100 -19.97 -0.74 -20.85
N PRO A 101 -19.99 -1.67 -19.89
CA PRO A 101 -20.29 -1.36 -18.48
C PRO A 101 -19.17 -0.65 -17.71
N ALA A 102 -17.94 -0.63 -18.20
CA ALA A 102 -16.78 -0.06 -17.51
C ALA A 102 -17.01 1.40 -17.01
N PRO A 103 -17.62 2.31 -17.78
CA PRO A 103 -17.94 3.68 -17.36
C PRO A 103 -18.75 3.80 -16.08
N TRP A 104 -19.58 2.83 -15.76
CA TRP A 104 -20.42 2.80 -14.56
C TRP A 104 -19.80 2.00 -13.44
N THR A 105 -19.28 0.81 -13.75
CA THR A 105 -18.76 -0.12 -12.73
C THR A 105 -17.45 0.37 -12.11
N ALA A 106 -16.55 0.99 -12.87
CA ALA A 106 -15.28 1.48 -12.35
C ALA A 106 -15.47 2.68 -11.40
N PRO A 107 -16.15 3.79 -11.75
CA PRO A 107 -16.38 4.89 -10.80
C PRO A 107 -17.19 4.46 -9.58
N TRP A 108 -18.16 3.54 -9.73
CA TRP A 108 -18.89 2.97 -8.61
C TRP A 108 -17.97 2.23 -7.64
N PHE A 109 -17.02 1.43 -8.15
CA PHE A 109 -16.03 0.73 -7.34
C PHE A 109 -15.08 1.70 -6.63
N TYR A 110 -14.55 2.71 -7.33
CA TYR A 110 -13.68 3.72 -6.72
C TYR A 110 -14.39 4.57 -5.66
N ARG A 111 -15.66 4.92 -5.86
CA ARG A 111 -16.46 5.62 -4.85
C ARG A 111 -16.61 4.79 -3.58
N TRP A 112 -16.87 3.50 -3.75
CA TRP A 112 -16.98 2.60 -2.60
C TRP A 112 -15.63 2.44 -1.89
N LEU A 113 -14.51 2.27 -2.61
CA LEU A 113 -13.18 2.19 -2.02
C LEU A 113 -12.86 3.45 -1.21
N ALA A 114 -13.07 4.64 -1.78
CA ALA A 114 -12.84 5.89 -1.09
C ALA A 114 -13.64 5.98 0.22
N GLY A 115 -14.92 5.62 0.20
CA GLY A 115 -15.78 5.64 1.40
C GLY A 115 -15.38 4.63 2.49
N ARG A 116 -14.44 3.74 2.23
CA ARG A 116 -13.90 2.77 3.19
C ARG A 116 -12.53 3.13 3.74
N VAL A 117 -12.02 4.29 3.40
CA VAL A 117 -10.75 4.82 3.91
C VAL A 117 -11.03 6.04 4.76
N SER A 118 -10.46 6.07 5.97
CA SER A 118 -10.54 7.20 6.89
C SER A 118 -9.18 7.87 7.03
N LEU A 119 -9.18 9.20 7.12
CA LEU A 119 -8.04 10.02 7.47
C LEU A 119 -7.65 9.79 8.96
N PRO A 120 -6.45 10.20 9.39
CA PRO A 120 -6.02 10.07 10.78
C PRO A 120 -6.98 10.75 11.79
N ASN A 121 -7.64 11.82 11.37
CA ASN A 121 -8.67 12.54 12.16
C ASN A 121 -10.02 11.81 12.25
N GLY A 122 -10.15 10.60 11.70
CA GLY A 122 -11.37 9.78 11.72
C GLY A 122 -12.38 10.11 10.62
N ARG A 123 -12.16 11.13 9.81
CA ARG A 123 -13.07 11.51 8.72
C ARG A 123 -12.92 10.59 7.52
N ARG A 124 -14.04 10.18 6.94
CA ARG A 124 -14.04 9.30 5.77
C ARG A 124 -13.75 10.09 4.49
N LEU A 125 -13.13 9.38 3.54
CA LEU A 125 -12.95 9.91 2.20
C LEU A 125 -14.22 9.68 1.36
N ARG A 126 -14.44 10.58 0.41
CA ARG A 126 -15.50 10.48 -0.61
C ARG A 126 -14.91 10.76 -1.97
N LEU A 127 -15.42 10.12 -2.99
CA LEU A 127 -15.05 10.40 -4.38
C LEU A 127 -16.20 11.17 -5.04
N GLU A 128 -15.98 12.45 -5.29
CA GLU A 128 -16.92 13.34 -5.96
C GLU A 128 -16.39 13.63 -7.36
N SER A 129 -17.12 13.17 -8.36
CA SER A 129 -16.70 13.34 -9.77
C SER A 129 -17.90 13.43 -10.70
N ASP A 130 -17.74 14.24 -11.73
CA ASP A 130 -18.66 14.25 -12.86
C ASP A 130 -18.60 12.95 -13.64
N PHE A 131 -19.75 12.50 -14.13
CA PHE A 131 -19.86 11.22 -14.83
C PHE A 131 -19.17 11.25 -16.21
N ALA A 132 -19.38 12.30 -17.00
CA ALA A 132 -18.96 12.31 -18.40
C ALA A 132 -17.45 12.15 -18.61
N PRO A 133 -16.55 12.92 -17.95
CA PRO A 133 -15.10 12.74 -18.15
C PRO A 133 -14.61 11.39 -17.64
N ALA A 134 -15.19 10.86 -16.56
CA ALA A 134 -14.85 9.53 -16.04
C ALA A 134 -15.31 8.43 -17.01
N ALA A 135 -16.50 8.57 -17.58
CA ALA A 135 -17.06 7.58 -18.49
C ALA A 135 -16.19 7.35 -19.73
N LEU A 136 -15.76 8.43 -20.39
CA LEU A 136 -14.89 8.34 -21.56
C LEU A 136 -13.54 7.73 -21.22
N LEU A 137 -12.96 8.11 -20.07
CA LEU A 137 -11.68 7.59 -19.61
C LEU A 137 -11.72 6.08 -19.36
N PHE A 138 -12.73 5.59 -18.62
CA PHE A 138 -12.86 4.16 -18.35
C PHE A 138 -13.28 3.34 -19.56
N LEU A 139 -14.04 3.93 -20.48
CA LEU A 139 -14.35 3.30 -21.76
C LEU A 139 -13.08 3.11 -22.60
N ALA A 140 -12.24 4.16 -22.74
CA ALA A 140 -10.98 4.09 -23.46
C ALA A 140 -10.02 3.09 -22.83
N LEU A 141 -9.94 3.07 -21.48
CA LEU A 141 -9.11 2.11 -20.74
C LEU A 141 -9.59 0.66 -20.97
N ALA A 142 -10.89 0.40 -20.84
CA ALA A 142 -11.45 -0.94 -21.08
C ALA A 142 -11.21 -1.41 -22.53
N PHE A 143 -11.42 -0.51 -23.48
CA PHE A 143 -11.17 -0.81 -24.90
C PHE A 143 -9.68 -1.14 -25.15
N SER A 144 -8.75 -0.34 -24.61
CA SER A 144 -7.31 -0.59 -24.78
C SER A 144 -6.82 -1.91 -24.18
N MET A 145 -7.46 -2.37 -23.10
CA MET A 145 -7.15 -3.67 -22.48
C MET A 145 -7.69 -4.86 -23.27
N VAL A 146 -8.90 -4.74 -23.82
CA VAL A 146 -9.62 -5.89 -24.44
C VAL A 146 -9.42 -5.97 -25.94
N ALA A 147 -9.39 -4.84 -26.65
CA ALA A 147 -9.30 -4.82 -28.12
C ALA A 147 -8.06 -5.53 -28.70
N PRO A 148 -6.84 -5.42 -28.14
CA PRO A 148 -5.69 -6.14 -28.65
C PRO A 148 -5.84 -7.67 -28.54
N ALA A 149 -6.48 -8.14 -27.46
CA ALA A 149 -6.73 -9.57 -27.29
C ALA A 149 -7.79 -10.09 -28.26
N LEU A 150 -8.87 -9.33 -28.47
CA LEU A 150 -9.89 -9.65 -29.48
C LEU A 150 -9.31 -9.64 -30.90
N TYR A 151 -8.52 -8.64 -31.23
CA TYR A 151 -7.84 -8.57 -32.53
C TYR A 151 -6.95 -9.80 -32.75
N ALA A 152 -6.13 -10.15 -31.77
CA ALA A 152 -5.29 -11.34 -31.83
C ALA A 152 -6.11 -12.63 -32.03
N ALA A 153 -7.24 -12.77 -31.34
CA ALA A 153 -8.12 -13.92 -31.45
C ALA A 153 -8.80 -14.05 -32.83
N ILE A 154 -9.06 -12.91 -33.50
CA ILE A 154 -9.71 -12.88 -34.82
C ILE A 154 -8.70 -13.12 -35.96
N VAL A 155 -7.51 -12.51 -35.85
CA VAL A 155 -6.50 -12.47 -36.93
C VAL A 155 -5.53 -13.64 -36.84
N ALA A 156 -5.11 -14.01 -35.62
CA ALA A 156 -4.19 -15.12 -35.44
C ALA A 156 -4.93 -16.46 -35.53
N GLY A 157 -4.86 -17.11 -36.69
CA GLY A 157 -5.25 -18.52 -36.86
C GLY A 157 -4.30 -19.46 -36.08
N GLU A 158 -4.51 -20.78 -36.22
CA GLU A 158 -3.68 -21.82 -35.57
C GLU A 158 -2.18 -21.69 -35.91
N ASN A 159 -1.84 -21.17 -37.10
CA ASN A 159 -0.48 -20.97 -37.57
C ASN A 159 -0.32 -19.57 -38.21
N PRO A 160 -0.23 -18.50 -37.40
CA PRO A 160 -0.16 -17.15 -37.92
C PRO A 160 1.14 -16.90 -38.70
N SER A 161 1.03 -16.25 -39.84
CA SER A 161 2.14 -15.77 -40.67
C SER A 161 3.00 -14.74 -39.94
N ALA A 162 4.19 -14.48 -40.43
CA ALA A 162 5.08 -13.45 -39.84
C ALA A 162 4.44 -12.04 -39.87
N ALA A 163 3.66 -11.74 -40.94
CA ALA A 163 2.95 -10.48 -41.06
C ALA A 163 1.86 -10.34 -40.00
N GLU A 164 1.01 -11.37 -39.81
CA GLU A 164 -0.05 -11.38 -38.79
C GLU A 164 0.53 -11.24 -37.37
N ARG A 165 1.66 -11.90 -37.07
CA ARG A 165 2.35 -11.73 -35.76
C ARG A 165 2.82 -10.29 -35.55
N THR A 166 3.34 -9.66 -36.60
CA THR A 166 3.78 -8.26 -36.53
C THR A 166 2.60 -7.33 -36.33
N ASP A 167 1.47 -7.56 -37.01
CA ASP A 167 0.26 -6.77 -36.85
C ASP A 167 -0.31 -6.87 -35.44
N VAL A 168 -0.42 -8.10 -34.91
CA VAL A 168 -0.86 -8.35 -33.54
C VAL A 168 0.07 -7.68 -32.52
N ALA A 169 1.39 -7.77 -32.72
CA ALA A 169 2.36 -7.11 -31.85
C ALA A 169 2.22 -5.57 -31.88
N THR A 170 1.98 -5.01 -33.07
CA THR A 170 1.78 -3.57 -33.26
C THR A 170 0.51 -3.09 -32.56
N VAL A 171 -0.62 -3.79 -32.75
CA VAL A 171 -1.90 -3.46 -32.09
C VAL A 171 -1.76 -3.57 -30.57
N ARG A 172 -1.06 -4.58 -30.08
CA ARG A 172 -0.80 -4.75 -28.64
C ARG A 172 0.06 -3.62 -28.10
N LEU A 173 1.10 -3.19 -28.81
CA LEU A 173 1.95 -2.07 -28.42
C LEU A 173 1.16 -0.76 -28.35
N LEU A 174 0.35 -0.47 -29.38
CA LEU A 174 -0.50 0.71 -29.40
C LEU A 174 -1.55 0.68 -28.27
N GLY A 175 -2.17 -0.47 -28.01
CA GLY A 175 -3.08 -0.67 -26.90
C GLY A 175 -2.40 -0.38 -25.55
N SER A 176 -1.19 -0.91 -25.33
CA SER A 176 -0.43 -0.67 -24.12
C SER A 176 -0.07 0.80 -23.92
N MET A 177 0.25 1.55 -25.00
CA MET A 177 0.50 2.99 -24.91
C MET A 177 -0.75 3.74 -24.44
N VAL A 178 -1.91 3.43 -25.00
CA VAL A 178 -3.20 4.03 -24.59
C VAL A 178 -3.51 3.66 -23.13
N GLU A 179 -3.27 2.41 -22.73
CA GLU A 179 -3.46 1.93 -21.36
C GLU A 179 -2.61 2.73 -20.34
N PHE A 180 -1.32 2.98 -20.64
CA PHE A 180 -0.47 3.80 -19.76
C PHE A 180 -0.98 5.24 -19.63
N VAL A 181 -1.40 5.86 -20.75
CA VAL A 181 -1.98 7.21 -20.71
C VAL A 181 -3.27 7.22 -19.90
N CYS A 182 -4.17 6.28 -20.15
CA CYS A 182 -5.43 6.16 -19.40
C CYS A 182 -5.19 5.90 -17.91
N THR A 183 -4.27 5.02 -17.54
CA THR A 183 -3.94 4.73 -16.14
C THR A 183 -3.39 5.97 -15.43
N TRP A 184 -2.53 6.74 -16.08
CA TRP A 184 -2.05 8.01 -15.54
C TRP A 184 -3.19 9.03 -15.37
N LEU A 185 -4.11 9.12 -16.35
CA LEU A 185 -5.29 9.99 -16.26
C LEU A 185 -6.26 9.52 -15.14
N VAL A 186 -6.43 8.20 -14.94
CA VAL A 186 -7.20 7.66 -13.80
C VAL A 186 -6.58 8.09 -12.48
N LEU A 187 -5.27 8.02 -12.32
CA LEU A 187 -4.59 8.49 -11.12
C LEU A 187 -4.87 9.99 -10.86
N ARG A 188 -4.79 10.82 -11.90
CA ARG A 188 -5.14 12.26 -11.82
C ARG A 188 -6.60 12.48 -11.50
N TRP A 189 -7.49 11.70 -12.10
CA TRP A 189 -8.93 11.80 -11.87
C TRP A 189 -9.28 11.40 -10.43
N VAL A 190 -8.76 10.26 -9.94
CA VAL A 190 -9.00 9.82 -8.55
C VAL A 190 -8.55 10.88 -7.56
N THR A 191 -7.31 11.35 -7.68
CA THR A 191 -6.77 12.33 -6.72
C THR A 191 -7.52 13.65 -6.74
N ARG A 192 -7.92 14.15 -7.92
CA ARG A 192 -8.71 15.38 -8.04
C ARG A 192 -10.14 15.25 -7.54
N SER A 193 -10.71 14.05 -7.64
CA SER A 193 -12.09 13.77 -7.21
C SER A 193 -12.20 13.38 -5.74
N LEU A 194 -11.06 13.13 -5.07
CA LEU A 194 -11.04 12.72 -3.68
C LEU A 194 -11.30 13.92 -2.76
N ARG A 195 -12.28 13.78 -1.88
CA ARG A 195 -12.68 14.77 -0.86
C ARG A 195 -12.79 14.09 0.50
N SER A 196 -12.68 14.85 1.57
CA SER A 196 -13.09 14.41 2.90
C SER A 196 -14.53 14.83 3.19
N GLU A 197 -15.18 14.19 4.15
CA GLU A 197 -16.58 14.48 4.52
C GLU A 197 -16.82 15.95 4.90
N ASP A 198 -15.79 16.65 5.39
CA ASP A 198 -15.81 18.07 5.73
C ASP A 198 -15.42 19.01 4.58
N GLY A 199 -15.11 18.46 3.41
CA GLY A 199 -14.64 19.24 2.26
C GLY A 199 -13.22 19.83 2.40
N ALA A 200 -12.53 19.62 3.54
CA ALA A 200 -11.23 20.20 3.79
C ALA A 200 -10.11 19.56 2.92
N LEU A 201 -10.32 18.32 2.44
CA LEU A 201 -9.38 17.65 1.58
C LEU A 201 -9.53 18.14 0.14
N ASN A 202 -8.52 18.86 -0.34
CA ASN A 202 -8.41 19.26 -1.74
C ASN A 202 -7.01 18.92 -2.23
N ILE A 203 -6.90 17.87 -3.05
CA ILE A 203 -5.63 17.31 -3.51
C ILE A 203 -5.64 17.08 -5.01
N GLY A 204 -4.47 17.00 -5.59
CA GLY A 204 -4.30 16.68 -7.00
C GLY A 204 -2.95 16.03 -7.27
N PHE A 205 -2.85 15.27 -8.34
CA PHE A 205 -1.62 14.64 -8.77
C PHE A 205 -0.86 15.55 -9.76
N ALA A 206 0.37 15.92 -9.41
CA ALA A 206 1.25 16.78 -10.18
C ALA A 206 2.37 16.03 -10.93
N GLY A 207 2.44 14.70 -10.77
CA GLY A 207 3.49 13.87 -11.40
C GLY A 207 3.40 13.87 -12.91
N SER A 208 4.56 13.94 -13.59
CA SER A 208 4.62 13.94 -15.05
C SER A 208 4.31 12.56 -15.64
N PHE A 209 3.72 12.52 -16.83
CA PHE A 209 3.45 11.28 -17.56
C PHE A 209 4.75 10.50 -17.87
N TRP A 210 5.81 11.18 -18.27
CA TRP A 210 7.07 10.53 -18.61
C TRP A 210 7.73 9.85 -17.41
N ALA A 211 7.66 10.47 -16.25
CA ALA A 211 8.16 9.84 -15.02
C ALA A 211 7.27 8.63 -14.64
N PHE A 212 5.94 8.73 -14.77
CA PHE A 212 5.02 7.61 -14.55
C PHE A 212 5.32 6.44 -15.50
N LEU A 213 5.51 6.72 -16.79
CA LEU A 213 5.89 5.71 -17.78
C LEU A 213 7.24 5.08 -17.43
N GLY A 214 8.25 5.89 -17.08
CA GLY A 214 9.57 5.39 -16.66
C GLY A 214 9.51 4.46 -15.46
N TRP A 215 8.70 4.77 -14.44
CA TRP A 215 8.49 3.90 -13.30
C TRP A 215 7.82 2.57 -13.67
N ASN A 216 6.82 2.58 -14.56
CA ASN A 216 6.16 1.36 -15.02
C ASN A 216 7.10 0.48 -15.86
N LEU A 217 7.90 1.07 -16.75
CA LEU A 217 8.91 0.34 -17.51
C LEU A 217 9.98 -0.27 -16.60
N LEU A 218 10.46 0.50 -15.61
CA LEU A 218 11.42 0.00 -14.63
C LEU A 218 10.82 -1.13 -13.78
N LEU A 219 9.55 -1.00 -13.38
CA LEU A 219 8.84 -2.05 -12.64
C LEU A 219 8.74 -3.33 -13.48
N GLY A 220 8.33 -3.21 -14.76
CA GLY A 220 8.27 -4.35 -15.68
C GLY A 220 9.64 -5.03 -15.86
N LEU A 221 10.70 -4.24 -16.07
CA LEU A 221 12.06 -4.76 -16.20
C LEU A 221 12.56 -5.41 -14.91
N SER A 222 12.22 -4.85 -13.76
CA SER A 222 12.64 -5.37 -12.45
C SER A 222 12.04 -6.73 -12.09
N VAL A 223 10.93 -7.13 -12.72
CA VAL A 223 10.35 -8.48 -12.55
C VAL A 223 11.34 -9.57 -12.98
N LEU A 224 12.20 -9.29 -13.97
CA LEU A 224 13.25 -10.21 -14.42
C LEU A 224 14.25 -10.56 -13.31
N THR A 225 14.40 -9.72 -12.30
CA THR A 225 15.29 -9.96 -11.15
C THR A 225 14.65 -10.81 -10.05
N LEU A 226 13.39 -11.23 -10.20
CA LEU A 226 12.56 -11.99 -9.24
C LEU A 226 12.28 -11.28 -7.91
N VAL A 227 13.20 -10.43 -7.46
CA VAL A 227 13.16 -9.77 -6.14
C VAL A 227 13.06 -8.25 -6.27
N GLY A 228 13.72 -7.65 -7.25
CA GLY A 228 13.88 -6.21 -7.41
C GLY A 228 12.58 -5.43 -7.59
N TRP A 229 11.54 -6.06 -8.13
CA TRP A 229 10.24 -5.43 -8.36
C TRP A 229 9.63 -4.83 -7.08
N ALA A 230 9.87 -5.44 -5.93
CA ALA A 230 9.32 -4.97 -4.67
C ALA A 230 9.92 -3.62 -4.23
N TRP A 231 11.23 -3.42 -4.45
CA TRP A 231 11.89 -2.14 -4.18
C TRP A 231 11.49 -1.07 -5.19
N VAL A 232 11.37 -1.44 -6.47
CA VAL A 232 10.88 -0.51 -7.50
C VAL A 232 9.44 -0.09 -7.19
N ALA A 233 8.56 -1.03 -6.81
CA ALA A 233 7.20 -0.74 -6.38
C ALA A 233 7.15 0.20 -5.17
N ARG A 234 8.03 0.00 -4.17
CA ARG A 234 8.20 0.91 -3.03
C ARG A 234 8.57 2.33 -3.48
N PHE A 235 9.58 2.45 -4.33
CA PHE A 235 10.02 3.76 -4.81
C PHE A 235 8.95 4.44 -5.66
N MET A 236 8.26 3.69 -6.52
CA MET A 236 7.14 4.19 -7.31
C MET A 236 6.00 4.68 -6.41
N ALA A 237 5.61 3.92 -5.38
CA ALA A 237 4.60 4.33 -4.42
C ALA A 237 4.99 5.62 -3.68
N ARG A 238 6.24 5.74 -3.24
CA ARG A 238 6.79 6.99 -2.66
C ARG A 238 6.74 8.14 -3.64
N TRP A 239 7.12 7.91 -4.90
CA TRP A 239 7.06 8.92 -5.93
C TRP A 239 5.62 9.39 -6.17
N ILE A 240 4.65 8.47 -6.25
CA ILE A 240 3.23 8.82 -6.39
C ILE A 240 2.78 9.69 -5.22
N CYS A 241 3.02 9.26 -3.97
CA CYS A 241 2.62 10.00 -2.77
C CYS A 241 3.24 11.41 -2.74
N ARG A 242 4.52 11.56 -3.07
CA ARG A 242 5.23 12.86 -3.10
C ARG A 242 4.70 13.81 -4.17
N ASN A 243 4.12 13.29 -5.25
CA ASN A 243 3.51 14.07 -6.32
C ASN A 243 2.02 14.36 -6.10
N ILE A 244 1.44 13.92 -4.98
CA ILE A 244 0.13 14.40 -4.53
C ILE A 244 0.35 15.71 -3.77
N SER A 245 -0.25 16.78 -4.25
CA SER A 245 -0.15 18.13 -3.69
C SER A 245 -1.53 18.71 -3.39
N GLY A 246 -1.60 19.65 -2.45
CA GLY A 246 -2.85 20.30 -2.03
C GLY A 246 -2.90 20.53 -0.54
N SER A 247 -4.06 20.35 0.08
CA SER A 247 -4.30 20.57 1.52
C SER A 247 -3.57 19.58 2.43
N HIS A 248 -3.18 18.40 1.91
CA HIS A 248 -2.46 17.37 2.66
C HIS A 248 -1.27 16.86 1.84
N ALA A 249 -0.21 16.48 2.55
CA ALA A 249 0.92 15.76 2.00
C ALA A 249 0.75 14.26 2.33
N PHE A 250 1.20 13.41 1.42
CA PHE A 250 1.15 11.96 1.58
C PHE A 250 2.55 11.37 1.47
N GLU A 251 2.82 10.37 2.29
CA GLU A 251 4.06 9.62 2.24
C GLU A 251 3.78 8.12 2.35
N PHE A 252 4.48 7.32 1.55
CA PHE A 252 4.44 5.86 1.64
C PHE A 252 5.60 5.37 2.51
N VAL A 253 5.29 4.73 3.64
CA VAL A 253 6.29 4.27 4.63
C VAL A 253 6.58 2.78 4.53
N GLY A 254 5.85 2.03 3.71
CA GLY A 254 6.02 0.59 3.53
C GLY A 254 7.45 0.21 3.13
N ASP A 255 7.90 -0.96 3.60
CA ASP A 255 9.22 -1.49 3.26
C ASP A 255 9.21 -2.44 2.05
N GLY A 256 10.34 -2.50 1.31
CA GLY A 256 10.47 -3.35 0.13
C GLY A 256 10.41 -4.84 0.44
N PHE A 257 10.97 -5.27 1.59
CA PHE A 257 10.87 -6.65 2.02
C PHE A 257 9.44 -7.05 2.36
N GLU A 258 8.68 -6.15 3.00
CA GLU A 258 7.28 -6.39 3.28
C GLU A 258 6.42 -6.52 2.02
N ILE A 259 6.70 -5.70 0.99
CA ILE A 259 6.06 -5.80 -0.32
C ILE A 259 6.38 -7.15 -0.95
N LEU A 260 7.66 -7.57 -0.90
CA LEU A 260 8.13 -8.81 -1.51
C LEU A 260 7.40 -10.02 -0.95
N TRP A 261 7.50 -10.26 0.37
CA TRP A 261 6.95 -11.48 0.96
C TRP A 261 5.42 -11.52 0.87
N ARG A 262 4.74 -10.36 1.02
CA ARG A 262 3.28 -10.27 0.84
C ARG A 262 2.87 -10.54 -0.61
N GLY A 263 3.62 -10.00 -1.57
CA GLY A 263 3.41 -10.29 -2.99
C GLY A 263 3.59 -11.77 -3.30
N VAL A 264 4.63 -12.40 -2.77
CA VAL A 264 4.83 -13.86 -2.89
C VAL A 264 3.66 -14.64 -2.32
N VAL A 265 3.19 -14.28 -1.11
CA VAL A 265 2.02 -14.93 -0.48
C VAL A 265 0.76 -14.74 -1.34
N VAL A 266 0.54 -13.56 -1.91
CA VAL A 266 -0.61 -13.31 -2.79
C VAL A 266 -0.51 -14.15 -4.06
N VAL A 267 0.65 -14.20 -4.72
CA VAL A 267 0.84 -14.99 -5.96
C VAL A 267 0.61 -16.47 -5.70
N PHE A 268 1.32 -17.07 -4.74
CA PHE A 268 1.20 -18.50 -4.46
C PHE A 268 -0.15 -18.86 -3.80
N GLY A 269 -0.68 -18.01 -2.94
CA GLY A 269 -1.97 -18.23 -2.31
C GLY A 269 -3.12 -18.14 -3.31
N SER A 270 -2.99 -17.33 -4.37
CA SER A 270 -4.00 -17.20 -5.43
C SER A 270 -4.11 -18.46 -6.29
N LEU A 271 -3.07 -19.31 -6.32
CA LEU A 271 -3.15 -20.61 -7.00
C LEU A 271 -4.20 -21.56 -6.38
N LEU A 272 -4.52 -21.35 -5.11
CA LEU A 272 -5.54 -22.15 -4.40
C LEU A 272 -6.98 -21.66 -4.64
N ILE A 273 -7.20 -20.58 -5.38
CA ILE A 273 -8.50 -19.94 -5.72
C ILE A 273 -9.30 -19.52 -4.47
N VAL A 274 -9.56 -20.43 -3.52
CA VAL A 274 -10.40 -20.19 -2.33
C VAL A 274 -9.92 -18.99 -1.48
N PRO A 275 -8.63 -18.79 -1.17
CA PRO A 275 -8.17 -17.67 -0.33
C PRO A 275 -8.10 -16.32 -1.06
N ILE A 276 -8.35 -16.27 -2.38
CA ILE A 276 -8.26 -15.03 -3.18
C ILE A 276 -8.97 -13.84 -2.50
N PRO A 277 -10.24 -13.92 -2.05
CA PRO A 277 -10.93 -12.78 -1.46
C PRO A 277 -10.22 -12.22 -0.22
N TRP A 278 -9.69 -13.10 0.63
CA TRP A 278 -8.97 -12.71 1.86
C TRP A 278 -7.60 -12.11 1.55
N LEU A 279 -6.86 -12.71 0.60
CA LEU A 279 -5.55 -12.21 0.16
C LEU A 279 -5.66 -10.80 -0.44
N PHE A 280 -6.65 -10.58 -1.29
CA PHE A 280 -6.89 -9.24 -1.86
C PHE A 280 -7.27 -8.22 -0.76
N ALA A 281 -8.21 -8.56 0.12
CA ALA A 281 -8.58 -7.65 1.21
C ALA A 281 -7.37 -7.34 2.11
N TRP A 282 -6.58 -8.34 2.44
CA TRP A 282 -5.38 -8.21 3.27
C TRP A 282 -4.33 -7.30 2.64
N ILE A 283 -3.98 -7.51 1.35
CA ILE A 283 -2.98 -6.69 0.68
C ILE A 283 -3.46 -5.26 0.46
N TYR A 284 -4.74 -5.03 0.12
CA TYR A 284 -5.30 -3.71 -0.03
C TYR A 284 -5.32 -2.94 1.31
N GLN A 285 -5.78 -3.58 2.39
CA GLN A 285 -5.75 -2.99 3.73
C GLN A 285 -4.35 -2.60 4.14
N TRP A 286 -3.40 -3.52 3.98
CA TRP A 286 -2.00 -3.25 4.31
C TRP A 286 -1.44 -2.10 3.46
N THR A 287 -1.60 -2.12 2.15
CA THR A 287 -1.05 -1.08 1.25
C THR A 287 -1.56 0.31 1.61
N VAL A 288 -2.87 0.45 1.86
CA VAL A 288 -3.47 1.73 2.24
C VAL A 288 -3.00 2.18 3.62
N SER A 289 -2.85 1.26 4.59
CA SER A 289 -2.35 1.58 5.92
C SER A 289 -0.88 2.06 5.94
N GLN A 290 -0.11 1.79 4.88
CA GLN A 290 1.26 2.29 4.71
C GLN A 290 1.32 3.73 4.18
N ILE A 291 0.18 4.35 3.87
CA ILE A 291 0.12 5.74 3.43
C ILE A 291 -0.15 6.62 4.64
N VAL A 292 0.79 7.50 4.94
CA VAL A 292 0.70 8.52 5.99
C VAL A 292 0.22 9.82 5.37
N ALA A 293 -0.83 10.39 5.93
CA ALA A 293 -1.33 11.72 5.56
C ALA A 293 -0.92 12.74 6.63
N SER A 294 -0.48 13.92 6.21
CA SER A 294 -0.16 15.06 7.08
C SER A 294 -0.71 16.36 6.50
N PRO A 295 -1.14 17.34 7.32
CA PRO A 295 -1.50 18.67 6.84
C PRO A 295 -0.34 19.33 6.07
N ALA A 296 -0.65 20.02 4.96
CA ALA A 296 0.39 20.58 4.07
C ALA A 296 1.30 21.64 4.73
N ALA A 297 0.85 22.29 5.79
CA ALA A 297 1.63 23.31 6.54
C ALA A 297 2.87 22.74 7.25
N GLU A 298 2.97 21.42 7.42
CA GLU A 298 4.08 20.75 8.14
C GLU A 298 5.16 20.15 7.24
N LYS A 299 5.03 20.32 5.93
CA LYS A 299 6.00 19.77 4.96
C LYS A 299 7.47 20.23 5.20
N PRO A 300 7.77 21.46 5.70
CA PRO A 300 9.16 21.87 5.92
C PRO A 300 9.87 21.17 7.08
N ALA A 301 9.16 20.74 8.11
CA ALA A 301 9.78 20.14 9.30
C ALA A 301 10.24 18.69 9.09
N LEU A 302 9.48 17.91 8.31
CA LEU A 302 9.84 16.52 8.00
C LEU A 302 11.00 16.39 7.00
N ALA A 303 11.16 17.35 6.09
CA ALA A 303 12.27 17.39 5.13
C ALA A 303 13.62 17.70 5.81
N MET A 304 13.63 18.48 6.91
CA MET A 304 14.84 18.80 7.67
C MET A 304 15.26 17.69 8.65
N ALA A 305 14.35 16.82 9.07
CA ALA A 305 14.67 15.69 9.94
C ALA A 305 15.18 14.44 9.19
N ALA A 306 15.09 14.44 7.85
CA ALA A 306 15.49 13.33 6.98
C ALA A 306 16.74 13.65 6.13
N ALA A 307 17.34 14.82 6.26
CA ALA A 307 18.61 15.23 5.70
C ALA A 307 19.73 15.11 6.73
#